data_00a9dd78faeaab34551d4ac3f1589b7c
#
_entry.id   00a9dd78faeaab34551d4ac3f1589b7c
#
_cell.length_a   1.000
_cell.length_b   1.000
_cell.length_c   1.000
_cell.angle_alpha   90.00
_cell.angle_beta   90.00
_cell.angle_gamma   90.00
#
_symmetry.space_group_name_H-M   'P 1'
#
loop_
_entity.id
_entity.type
_entity.pdbx_description
1 polymer ?
#
loop_
_entity_poly.entity_id
_entity_poly.type
_entity_poly.pdbx_seq_one_letter_code
_entity_poly.pdbx_strand_id
1 'polypeptide(L)'
;MRIKKSTILLLIFVLTIGFATISTILNMNGSLALGENDLKVKFNRSLLNGANRPTFINKEGNIITFGSGDLIEEGESVLDYEVVNMSRQYDANVQVTCTTDAKNVTINNPSEPTRLNSGDVITGNVSLVSTKREETGEVPSDAIKLYDYIKGQSKGLDTTVGLDYNEVNKEHGVYETTSTDSGKSVYFYRGLVNNKIIYANKCWDIVRTTETGGTKLLYAGIPVNGSCDQSKVLSGATEYIGSSVWVEKVTTDKEVADVGYMHGKYNASSYEEAHENLYDSDIKKKVDNWYEKNIKDTKYEEMLEDTVYCNDRSVVKDFSTATGDMVLNTTVECEVSESDPDCKDGKKVVENIVTLKDYYKDNLGYGTHPTLFKAATRLGTGTLGNSTNPTLKCEQLNDRFTVSDSIGNGDLKYPIALLTADEAIYAGTTDGWGNRSNFDNYLYRKDRFSSNIDYTSISFWLMTPLFSHPQGGNMMSVANYKTNARLGHDHIKYTTSSIIPTISLNNENYIVSGEGSVDDPFILFTKGTVSDKVTCTLDMQRIEREELGEEFDGVRSLYESVKLLSLGTDKE
;
A
#
# COMPACT_ATOMS: atom_id res chain seq x y z
N MET A 1 54.61 -19.53 -3.38
CA MET A 1 53.45 -20.15 -2.78
C MET A 1 52.23 -19.94 -3.69
N ARG A 2 51.75 -20.96 -4.40
CA ARG A 2 50.63 -20.81 -5.34
C ARG A 2 49.31 -20.90 -4.58
N ILE A 3 48.65 -19.78 -4.38
CA ILE A 3 47.31 -19.74 -3.77
C ILE A 3 46.33 -20.42 -4.73
N LYS A 4 45.60 -21.44 -4.25
CA LYS A 4 44.63 -22.16 -5.07
C LYS A 4 43.47 -21.24 -5.49
N LYS A 5 43.01 -21.31 -6.75
CA LYS A 5 41.90 -20.49 -7.28
C LYS A 5 40.65 -20.51 -6.39
N SER A 6 40.39 -21.62 -5.70
CA SER A 6 39.28 -21.75 -4.75
C SER A 6 39.41 -20.84 -3.50
N THR A 7 40.64 -20.59 -3.04
CA THR A 7 40.89 -19.71 -1.88
C THR A 7 40.66 -18.24 -2.25
N ILE A 8 41.01 -17.85 -3.50
CA ILE A 8 40.73 -16.50 -3.99
C ILE A 8 39.22 -16.30 -4.18
N LEU A 9 38.51 -17.31 -4.68
CA LEU A 9 37.04 -17.23 -4.83
C LEU A 9 36.32 -17.10 -3.48
N LEU A 10 36.79 -17.82 -2.46
CA LEU A 10 36.25 -17.72 -1.10
C LEU A 10 36.51 -16.35 -0.48
N LEU A 11 37.70 -15.79 -0.71
CA LEU A 11 38.06 -14.44 -0.22
C LEU A 11 37.21 -13.35 -0.89
N ILE A 12 36.96 -13.46 -2.19
CA ILE A 12 36.07 -12.55 -2.94
C ILE A 12 34.63 -12.70 -2.44
N PHE A 13 34.17 -13.92 -2.15
CA PHE A 13 32.82 -14.15 -1.67
C PHE A 13 32.60 -13.57 -0.25
N VAL A 14 33.57 -13.72 0.64
CA VAL A 14 33.56 -13.12 2.00
C VAL A 14 33.62 -11.59 1.92
N LEU A 15 34.43 -11.02 1.01
CA LEU A 15 34.50 -9.59 0.80
C LEU A 15 33.18 -9.03 0.20
N THR A 16 32.55 -9.74 -0.75
CA THR A 16 31.27 -9.28 -1.33
C THR A 16 30.12 -9.35 -0.33
N ILE A 17 30.08 -10.35 0.55
CA ILE A 17 29.08 -10.41 1.63
C ILE A 17 29.36 -9.30 2.67
N GLY A 18 30.62 -9.06 3.02
CA GLY A 18 31.01 -7.97 3.91
C GLY A 18 30.64 -6.59 3.32
N PHE A 19 30.85 -6.36 2.03
CA PHE A 19 30.44 -5.13 1.35
C PHE A 19 28.92 -5.01 1.19
N ALA A 20 28.20 -6.11 0.95
CA ALA A 20 26.75 -6.07 0.85
C ALA A 20 26.08 -5.72 2.19
N THR A 21 26.60 -6.23 3.30
CA THR A 21 26.11 -5.87 4.64
C THR A 21 26.46 -4.42 5.01
N ILE A 22 27.65 -3.93 4.62
CA ILE A 22 28.02 -2.53 4.83
C ILE A 22 27.23 -1.59 3.89
N SER A 23 26.93 -1.99 2.66
CA SER A 23 26.17 -1.15 1.74
C SER A 23 24.69 -1.06 2.12
N THR A 24 24.09 -2.08 2.72
CA THR A 24 22.72 -2.01 3.26
C THR A 24 22.62 -1.11 4.49
N ILE A 25 23.67 -0.98 5.27
CA ILE A 25 23.75 -0.03 6.40
C ILE A 25 24.02 1.41 5.88
N LEU A 26 24.70 1.57 4.76
CA LEU A 26 25.07 2.89 4.19
C LEU A 26 23.99 3.51 3.29
N ASN A 27 22.99 2.75 2.86
CA ASN A 27 21.86 3.26 2.06
C ASN A 27 20.70 3.84 2.86
N MET A 28 20.90 4.12 4.14
CA MET A 28 20.00 4.98 4.91
C MET A 28 20.34 6.44 4.60
N ASN A 29 19.83 6.93 3.48
CA ASN A 29 20.02 8.31 3.01
C ASN A 29 19.30 9.31 3.92
N GLY A 30 20.01 9.80 4.90
CA GLY A 30 19.85 11.14 5.43
C GLY A 30 21.18 11.82 5.32
N SER A 31 21.28 12.87 4.52
CA SER A 31 22.45 13.76 4.52
C SER A 31 22.49 14.51 5.86
N LEU A 32 23.01 13.88 6.87
CA LEU A 32 23.38 14.52 8.12
C LEU A 32 24.80 15.02 7.95
N ALA A 33 24.94 16.35 7.95
CA ALA A 33 26.23 16.98 8.22
C ALA A 33 26.66 16.55 9.63
N LEU A 34 27.52 15.56 9.70
CA LEU A 34 28.04 15.02 10.95
C LEU A 34 29.06 16.00 11.52
N GLY A 35 28.66 16.76 12.53
CA GLY A 35 29.64 17.29 13.47
C GLY A 35 30.41 16.10 14.06
N GLU A 36 31.73 16.15 14.08
CA GLU A 36 32.61 15.04 14.48
C GLU A 36 32.44 14.57 15.94
N ASN A 37 31.59 15.22 16.74
CA ASN A 37 31.53 15.08 18.20
C ASN A 37 30.16 14.64 18.79
N ASP A 38 29.22 14.11 18.01
CA ASP A 38 27.91 13.78 18.55
C ASP A 38 27.76 12.29 18.89
N LEU A 39 27.25 12.01 20.08
CA LEU A 39 26.78 10.68 20.45
C LEU A 39 25.54 10.33 19.61
N LYS A 40 25.58 9.22 18.89
CA LYS A 40 24.50 8.74 18.00
C LYS A 40 24.13 7.31 18.28
N VAL A 41 23.21 7.14 19.19
CA VAL A 41 22.64 5.83 19.52
C VAL A 41 21.16 5.86 19.21
N LYS A 42 20.65 4.81 18.58
CA LYS A 42 19.23 4.72 18.24
C LYS A 42 18.70 3.30 18.20
N PHE A 43 17.40 3.15 18.32
CA PHE A 43 16.73 1.94 17.95
C PHE A 43 16.87 1.68 16.45
N ASN A 44 17.28 0.49 16.08
CA ASN A 44 17.39 0.04 14.70
C ASN A 44 16.20 -0.84 14.31
N ARG A 45 15.67 -1.60 15.27
CA ARG A 45 14.56 -2.52 15.06
C ARG A 45 13.77 -2.70 16.35
N SER A 46 12.47 -2.96 16.20
CA SER A 46 11.61 -3.40 17.29
C SER A 46 10.54 -4.36 16.79
N LEU A 47 10.20 -5.36 17.59
CA LEU A 47 9.18 -6.36 17.32
C LEU A 47 8.40 -6.63 18.60
N LEU A 48 7.09 -6.70 18.52
CA LEU A 48 6.23 -7.14 19.60
C LEU A 48 5.76 -8.56 19.31
N ASN A 49 5.99 -9.49 20.25
CA ASN A 49 5.62 -10.90 20.12
C ASN A 49 6.12 -11.57 18.82
N GLY A 50 7.37 -11.31 18.43
CA GLY A 50 8.01 -11.98 17.30
C GLY A 50 7.49 -11.60 15.92
N ALA A 51 7.17 -10.35 15.68
CA ALA A 51 6.79 -9.77 14.38
C ALA A 51 5.29 -9.77 14.02
N ASN A 52 4.42 -10.34 14.81
CA ASN A 52 2.99 -10.35 14.49
C ASN A 52 2.28 -9.01 14.76
N ARG A 53 2.93 -8.09 15.48
CA ARG A 53 2.33 -6.79 15.83
C ARG A 53 3.33 -5.66 15.67
N PRO A 54 3.03 -4.66 14.83
CA PRO A 54 3.99 -3.60 14.53
C PRO A 54 4.20 -2.68 15.72
N THR A 55 5.46 -2.33 15.93
CA THR A 55 5.90 -1.27 16.81
C THR A 55 6.48 -0.13 15.97
N PHE A 56 6.46 1.08 16.49
CA PHE A 56 6.93 2.27 15.78
C PHE A 56 8.14 2.87 16.45
N ILE A 57 9.19 3.08 15.67
CA ILE A 57 10.36 3.87 16.07
C ILE A 57 10.18 5.27 15.49
N ASN A 58 10.29 6.31 16.33
CA ASN A 58 10.22 7.70 15.89
C ASN A 58 11.42 8.07 14.96
N LYS A 59 11.35 9.24 14.32
CA LYS A 59 12.37 9.70 13.35
C LYS A 59 13.76 9.83 13.96
N GLU A 60 13.83 10.24 15.21
CA GLU A 60 15.07 10.39 15.97
C GLU A 60 15.65 9.03 16.37
N GLY A 61 14.84 7.98 16.36
CA GLY A 61 15.24 6.62 16.70
C GLY A 61 15.40 6.39 18.20
N ASN A 62 14.84 7.25 19.04
CA ASN A 62 14.98 7.17 20.50
C ASN A 62 13.68 6.79 21.23
N ILE A 63 12.58 6.62 20.51
CA ILE A 63 11.28 6.26 21.08
C ILE A 63 10.65 5.13 20.26
N ILE A 64 10.19 4.08 20.95
CA ILE A 64 9.29 3.06 20.41
C ILE A 64 7.91 3.30 21.00
N THR A 65 6.87 3.26 20.16
CA THR A 65 5.48 3.36 20.60
C THR A 65 4.62 2.25 20.00
N PHE A 66 3.64 1.78 20.76
CA PHE A 66 2.58 0.86 20.32
C PHE A 66 1.37 0.99 21.25
N GLY A 67 0.21 0.51 20.81
CA GLY A 67 -1.01 0.52 21.63
C GLY A 67 -0.98 -0.58 22.68
N SER A 68 -1.50 -0.33 23.87
CA SER A 68 -1.70 -1.38 24.87
C SER A 68 -2.66 -2.48 24.38
N GLY A 69 -3.49 -2.16 23.39
CA GLY A 69 -4.34 -3.13 22.71
C GLY A 69 -3.62 -4.10 21.78
N ASP A 70 -2.33 -3.87 21.49
CA ASP A 70 -1.48 -4.80 20.72
C ASP A 70 -0.88 -5.89 21.58
N LEU A 71 -0.98 -5.77 22.89
CA LEU A 71 -0.55 -6.78 23.85
C LEU A 71 -1.52 -7.97 23.84
N ILE A 72 -1.03 -9.13 24.25
CA ILE A 72 -1.86 -10.30 24.54
C ILE A 72 -2.85 -9.90 25.64
N GLU A 73 -4.15 -10.15 25.45
CA GLU A 73 -5.21 -9.66 26.32
C GLU A 73 -5.05 -10.13 27.77
N GLU A 74 -4.63 -11.33 27.99
CA GLU A 74 -4.33 -11.91 29.32
C GLU A 74 -3.07 -12.77 29.20
N GLY A 75 -1.93 -12.24 29.66
CA GLY A 75 -0.66 -12.95 29.57
C GLY A 75 0.54 -12.03 29.38
N GLU A 76 1.64 -12.62 28.94
CA GLU A 76 2.91 -11.93 28.73
C GLU A 76 3.12 -11.62 27.25
N SER A 77 3.41 -10.37 26.96
CA SER A 77 3.90 -9.89 25.67
C SER A 77 5.37 -9.49 25.79
N VAL A 78 6.16 -9.75 24.78
CA VAL A 78 7.59 -9.40 24.77
C VAL A 78 7.86 -8.41 23.65
N LEU A 79 8.42 -7.25 24.01
CA LEU A 79 8.98 -6.29 23.07
C LEU A 79 10.47 -6.61 22.87
N ASP A 80 10.83 -7.15 21.73
CA ASP A 80 12.22 -7.30 21.31
C ASP A 80 12.69 -6.02 20.61
N TYR A 81 13.89 -5.54 20.94
CA TYR A 81 14.47 -4.38 20.32
C TYR A 81 15.95 -4.56 19.99
N GLU A 82 16.42 -3.78 19.05
CA GLU A 82 17.81 -3.69 18.66
C GLU A 82 18.24 -2.22 18.73
N VAL A 83 19.36 -1.95 19.41
CA VAL A 83 19.96 -0.63 19.55
C VAL A 83 21.33 -0.63 18.90
N VAL A 84 21.60 0.38 18.08
CA VAL A 84 22.89 0.58 17.40
C VAL A 84 23.57 1.87 17.87
N ASN A 85 24.87 1.80 18.15
CA ASN A 85 25.71 2.95 18.40
C ASN A 85 26.44 3.35 17.09
N MET A 86 25.95 4.38 16.43
CA MET A 86 26.50 4.90 15.19
C MET A 86 27.59 5.97 15.42
N SER A 87 27.96 6.23 16.68
CA SER A 87 29.03 7.17 17.03
C SER A 87 30.38 6.59 16.59
N ARG A 88 31.29 7.43 16.15
CA ARG A 88 32.64 6.99 15.75
C ARG A 88 33.64 7.00 16.91
N GLN A 89 33.40 7.83 17.92
CA GLN A 89 34.37 8.12 18.96
C GLN A 89 33.87 7.81 20.38
N TYR A 90 32.58 7.56 20.56
CA TYR A 90 31.99 7.41 21.89
C TYR A 90 31.32 6.07 22.08
N ASP A 91 31.63 5.46 23.20
CA ASP A 91 30.80 4.40 23.76
C ASP A 91 29.62 5.03 24.51
N ALA A 92 28.58 4.27 24.76
CA ALA A 92 27.41 4.71 25.50
C ALA A 92 26.99 3.70 26.56
N ASN A 93 26.50 4.16 27.69
CA ASN A 93 25.59 3.38 28.51
C ASN A 93 24.19 3.64 28.00
N VAL A 94 23.46 2.59 27.67
CA VAL A 94 22.11 2.65 27.13
C VAL A 94 21.14 1.94 28.05
N GLN A 95 19.98 2.54 28.28
CA GLN A 95 18.88 1.93 29.01
C GLN A 95 17.57 2.16 28.27
N VAL A 96 16.77 1.11 28.15
CA VAL A 96 15.44 1.20 27.59
C VAL A 96 14.43 1.18 28.73
N THR A 97 13.62 2.22 28.80
CA THR A 97 12.57 2.36 29.82
C THR A 97 11.23 2.52 29.14
N CYS A 98 10.32 1.57 29.39
CA CYS A 98 8.95 1.61 28.90
C CYS A 98 8.01 2.11 29.99
N THR A 99 7.03 2.90 29.59
CA THR A 99 5.95 3.43 30.44
C THR A 99 4.61 3.24 29.75
N THR A 100 3.52 3.19 30.50
CA THR A 100 2.16 3.10 29.98
C THR A 100 1.16 3.76 30.90
N ASP A 101 0.09 4.30 30.31
CA ASP A 101 -1.08 4.79 31.06
C ASP A 101 -2.11 3.66 31.32
N ALA A 102 -1.89 2.47 30.70
CA ALA A 102 -2.78 1.33 30.85
C ALA A 102 -2.72 0.74 32.26
N LYS A 103 -3.84 0.79 32.99
CA LYS A 103 -3.92 0.30 34.38
C LYS A 103 -3.79 -1.23 34.51
N ASN A 104 -4.09 -1.96 33.44
CA ASN A 104 -4.06 -3.42 33.39
C ASN A 104 -2.74 -3.99 32.84
N VAL A 105 -1.72 -3.15 32.62
CA VAL A 105 -0.42 -3.55 32.09
C VAL A 105 0.68 -3.27 33.10
N THR A 106 1.45 -4.30 33.42
CA THR A 106 2.66 -4.19 34.24
C THR A 106 3.87 -4.34 33.31
N ILE A 107 4.83 -3.42 33.41
CA ILE A 107 6.03 -3.41 32.58
C ILE A 107 7.23 -3.82 33.42
N ASN A 108 7.96 -4.81 32.96
CA ASN A 108 9.21 -5.27 33.57
C ASN A 108 10.38 -4.71 32.75
N ASN A 109 10.82 -3.52 33.09
CA ASN A 109 11.96 -2.86 32.45
C ASN A 109 13.28 -3.50 32.86
N PRO A 110 14.32 -3.48 32.00
CA PRO A 110 15.69 -3.82 32.38
C PRO A 110 16.17 -2.95 33.54
N SER A 111 16.75 -3.58 34.57
CA SER A 111 17.17 -2.88 35.79
C SER A 111 18.47 -2.11 35.65
N GLU A 112 19.34 -2.51 34.73
CA GLU A 112 20.69 -1.98 34.59
C GLU A 112 20.97 -1.47 33.18
N PRO A 113 21.68 -0.35 33.03
CA PRO A 113 22.15 0.11 31.73
C PRO A 113 23.15 -0.89 31.12
N THR A 114 23.11 -1.00 29.81
CA THR A 114 24.04 -1.84 29.05
C THR A 114 25.07 -0.97 28.36
N ARG A 115 26.35 -1.30 28.45
CA ARG A 115 27.42 -0.63 27.71
C ARG A 115 27.37 -1.05 26.24
N LEU A 116 27.39 -0.07 25.35
CA LEU A 116 27.37 -0.23 23.90
C LEU A 116 28.55 0.52 23.29
N ASN A 117 29.53 -0.22 22.79
CA ASN A 117 30.71 0.39 22.19
C ASN A 117 30.37 1.06 20.86
N SER A 118 31.24 1.94 20.41
CA SER A 118 31.12 2.59 19.10
C SER A 118 31.04 1.54 17.97
N GLY A 119 30.05 1.62 17.13
CA GLY A 119 29.82 0.69 16.02
C GLY A 119 29.12 -0.62 16.37
N ASP A 120 28.90 -0.89 17.64
CA ASP A 120 28.24 -2.13 18.09
C ASP A 120 26.71 -2.05 18.00
N VAL A 121 26.11 -3.21 17.98
CA VAL A 121 24.67 -3.44 18.02
C VAL A 121 24.37 -4.39 19.18
N ILE A 122 23.37 -4.05 19.98
CA ILE A 122 22.85 -4.94 21.02
C ILE A 122 21.37 -5.21 20.80
N THR A 123 20.94 -6.40 21.23
CA THR A 123 19.53 -6.78 21.32
C THR A 123 19.11 -6.85 22.77
N GLY A 124 17.87 -6.47 23.04
CA GLY A 124 17.26 -6.59 24.36
C GLY A 124 15.78 -6.86 24.24
N ASN A 125 15.15 -7.09 25.38
CA ASN A 125 13.70 -7.23 25.45
C ASN A 125 13.12 -6.56 26.69
N VAL A 126 11.82 -6.23 26.61
CA VAL A 126 11.00 -5.80 27.73
C VAL A 126 9.78 -6.71 27.81
N SER A 127 9.51 -7.24 28.98
CA SER A 127 8.32 -8.05 29.23
C SER A 127 7.18 -7.14 29.73
N LEU A 128 6.01 -7.33 29.13
CA LEU A 128 4.78 -6.60 29.45
C LEU A 128 3.70 -7.62 29.82
N VAL A 129 3.26 -7.60 31.05
CA VAL A 129 2.23 -8.52 31.53
C VAL A 129 0.90 -7.80 31.57
N SER A 130 -0.05 -8.30 30.80
CA SER A 130 -1.43 -7.79 30.77
C SER A 130 -2.34 -8.68 31.58
N THR A 131 -3.23 -8.07 32.34
CA THR A 131 -4.38 -8.75 32.96
C THR A 131 -5.63 -8.47 32.13
N LYS A 132 -6.66 -9.31 32.29
CA LYS A 132 -7.93 -9.10 31.62
C LYS A 132 -8.43 -7.68 31.87
N ARG A 133 -8.75 -7.00 30.80
CA ARG A 133 -9.29 -5.64 30.89
C ARG A 133 -10.74 -5.73 31.36
N GLU A 134 -11.13 -4.96 32.36
CA GLU A 134 -12.55 -4.75 32.62
C GLU A 134 -13.14 -4.02 31.42
N GLU A 135 -14.14 -4.58 30.77
CA GLU A 135 -14.89 -3.93 29.70
C GLU A 135 -15.73 -2.79 30.28
N THR A 136 -15.09 -1.70 30.61
CA THR A 136 -15.76 -0.46 30.99
C THR A 136 -15.83 0.43 29.76
N GLY A 137 -16.91 0.30 28.98
CA GLY A 137 -16.96 1.16 27.84
C GLY A 137 -18.38 1.39 27.35
N GLU A 138 -19.10 2.27 28.00
CA GLU A 138 -20.15 3.04 27.34
C GLU A 138 -19.47 4.02 26.37
N VAL A 139 -20.07 4.19 25.19
CA VAL A 139 -19.67 5.23 24.22
C VAL A 139 -19.68 6.57 24.96
N PRO A 140 -18.60 7.36 24.96
CA PRO A 140 -18.58 8.67 25.58
C PRO A 140 -19.75 9.52 25.09
N SER A 141 -20.37 10.30 26.00
CA SER A 141 -21.57 11.10 25.69
C SER A 141 -21.32 12.20 24.65
N ASP A 142 -20.07 12.59 24.46
CA ASP A 142 -19.59 13.57 23.49
C ASP A 142 -19.04 12.94 22.19
N ALA A 143 -19.00 11.60 22.12
CA ALA A 143 -18.57 10.91 20.91
C ALA A 143 -19.61 11.08 19.79
N ILE A 144 -19.11 11.27 18.57
CA ILE A 144 -19.95 11.49 17.39
C ILE A 144 -19.91 10.22 16.53
N LYS A 145 -21.07 9.72 16.13
CA LYS A 145 -21.16 8.59 15.20
C LYS A 145 -20.45 8.95 13.89
N LEU A 146 -19.52 8.12 13.44
CA LEU A 146 -18.68 8.41 12.27
C LEU A 146 -19.52 8.70 11.01
N TYR A 147 -20.57 7.92 10.79
CA TYR A 147 -21.52 8.14 9.69
C TYR A 147 -22.19 9.53 9.76
N ASP A 148 -22.66 9.93 10.94
CA ASP A 148 -23.37 11.21 11.12
C ASP A 148 -22.43 12.39 10.95
N TYR A 149 -21.18 12.25 11.40
CA TYR A 149 -20.13 13.24 11.15
C TYR A 149 -19.91 13.45 9.66
N ILE A 150 -19.67 12.35 8.91
CA ILE A 150 -19.42 12.41 7.45
C ILE A 150 -20.62 13.01 6.73
N LYS A 151 -21.83 12.54 7.03
CA LYS A 151 -23.08 13.08 6.49
C LYS A 151 -23.23 14.58 6.74
N GLY A 152 -22.90 15.04 7.96
CA GLY A 152 -22.95 16.45 8.34
C GLY A 152 -21.98 17.34 7.56
N GLN A 153 -20.92 16.78 6.96
CA GLN A 153 -19.96 17.51 6.11
C GLN A 153 -20.41 17.61 4.65
N SER A 154 -21.51 16.96 4.25
CA SER A 154 -21.95 16.90 2.86
C SER A 154 -22.30 18.29 2.31
N LYS A 155 -21.76 18.59 1.14
CA LYS A 155 -22.09 19.79 0.34
C LYS A 155 -23.36 19.61 -0.52
N GLY A 156 -23.93 18.42 -0.51
CA GLY A 156 -25.15 18.07 -1.23
C GLY A 156 -24.97 16.93 -2.24
N LEU A 157 -26.09 16.60 -2.88
CA LEU A 157 -26.16 15.54 -3.89
C LEU A 157 -25.37 15.95 -5.13
N ASP A 158 -24.50 15.07 -5.63
CA ASP A 158 -23.59 15.29 -6.76
C ASP A 158 -24.27 15.86 -7.99
N THR A 159 -25.43 15.31 -8.38
CA THR A 159 -26.23 15.78 -9.50
C THR A 159 -26.88 17.15 -9.26
N THR A 160 -27.18 17.50 -8.01
CA THR A 160 -27.81 18.77 -7.63
C THR A 160 -26.77 19.90 -7.54
N VAL A 161 -25.59 19.60 -7.02
CA VAL A 161 -24.48 20.57 -6.97
C VAL A 161 -23.73 20.67 -8.31
N GLY A 162 -24.08 19.81 -9.29
CA GLY A 162 -23.53 19.84 -10.64
C GLY A 162 -22.07 19.38 -10.71
N LEU A 163 -21.71 18.33 -9.97
CA LEU A 163 -20.38 17.72 -10.12
C LEU A 163 -20.24 17.16 -11.54
N ASP A 164 -19.28 17.69 -12.29
CA ASP A 164 -18.84 17.12 -13.55
C ASP A 164 -17.58 16.28 -13.33
N TYR A 165 -17.72 14.97 -13.47
CA TYR A 165 -16.60 14.04 -13.33
C TYR A 165 -15.65 14.06 -14.53
N ASN A 166 -16.04 14.73 -15.63
CA ASN A 166 -15.18 14.94 -16.80
C ASN A 166 -14.26 16.15 -16.63
N GLU A 167 -14.64 17.09 -15.77
CA GLU A 167 -13.88 18.29 -15.52
C GLU A 167 -13.15 18.20 -14.18
N VAL A 168 -12.06 18.94 -14.08
CA VAL A 168 -11.36 19.14 -12.83
C VAL A 168 -12.18 20.10 -11.98
N ASN A 169 -13.07 19.56 -11.19
CA ASN A 169 -13.77 20.36 -10.20
C ASN A 169 -12.81 20.67 -9.04
N LYS A 170 -12.53 21.94 -8.81
CA LYS A 170 -11.61 22.41 -7.76
C LYS A 170 -12.23 22.38 -6.36
N GLU A 171 -13.45 21.92 -6.22
CA GLU A 171 -14.14 21.88 -4.95
C GLU A 171 -13.81 20.58 -4.19
N HIS A 172 -12.99 20.71 -3.15
CA HIS A 172 -12.70 19.63 -2.21
C HIS A 172 -13.81 19.52 -1.17
N GLY A 173 -14.13 18.31 -0.72
CA GLY A 173 -15.13 18.13 0.35
C GLY A 173 -15.80 16.77 0.33
N VAL A 174 -16.91 16.70 1.08
CA VAL A 174 -17.81 15.55 1.10
C VAL A 174 -19.01 15.84 0.22
N TYR A 175 -19.39 14.87 -0.60
CA TYR A 175 -20.56 14.95 -1.49
C TYR A 175 -21.43 13.72 -1.31
N GLU A 176 -22.66 13.78 -1.76
CA GLU A 176 -23.64 12.71 -1.71
C GLU A 176 -23.89 12.16 -3.11
N THR A 177 -24.08 10.84 -3.23
CA THR A 177 -24.61 10.20 -4.43
C THR A 177 -25.68 9.19 -4.06
N THR A 178 -26.65 8.99 -4.96
CA THR A 178 -27.66 7.94 -4.90
C THR A 178 -27.47 6.88 -5.98
N SER A 179 -26.34 6.93 -6.71
CA SER A 179 -25.96 5.92 -7.70
C SER A 179 -25.44 4.64 -7.04
N THR A 180 -26.29 4.03 -6.23
CA THR A 180 -26.07 2.82 -5.42
C THR A 180 -27.08 1.74 -5.77
N ASP A 181 -26.83 0.50 -5.35
CA ASP A 181 -27.73 -0.64 -5.65
C ASP A 181 -29.15 -0.45 -5.08
N SER A 182 -29.24 0.09 -3.85
CA SER A 182 -30.52 0.34 -3.18
C SER A 182 -31.12 1.71 -3.50
N GLY A 183 -30.39 2.59 -4.16
CA GLY A 183 -30.75 4.00 -4.35
C GLY A 183 -30.61 4.84 -3.08
N LYS A 184 -30.05 4.30 -1.99
CA LYS A 184 -29.78 5.07 -0.77
C LYS A 184 -28.61 6.00 -0.97
N SER A 185 -28.64 7.10 -0.23
CA SER A 185 -27.56 8.08 -0.19
C SER A 185 -26.29 7.50 0.42
N VAL A 186 -25.18 7.76 -0.25
CA VAL A 186 -23.82 7.47 0.19
C VAL A 186 -23.01 8.77 0.10
N TYR A 187 -22.19 9.04 1.11
CA TYR A 187 -21.38 10.25 1.21
C TYR A 187 -19.93 9.92 0.91
N PHE A 188 -19.30 10.59 -0.05
CA PHE A 188 -17.93 10.33 -0.49
C PHE A 188 -17.04 11.55 -0.35
N TYR A 189 -15.79 11.29 0.00
CA TYR A 189 -14.74 12.30 0.08
C TYR A 189 -14.13 12.54 -1.30
N ARG A 190 -13.92 13.82 -1.66
CA ARG A 190 -13.37 14.23 -2.96
C ARG A 190 -12.27 15.28 -2.79
N GLY A 191 -11.14 15.07 -3.49
CA GLY A 191 -10.02 16.00 -3.52
C GLY A 191 -9.10 15.92 -2.31
N LEU A 192 -8.47 17.02 -1.93
CA LEU A 192 -7.67 17.12 -0.71
C LEU A 192 -8.58 17.48 0.47
N VAL A 193 -8.72 16.57 1.38
CA VAL A 193 -9.67 16.64 2.50
C VAL A 193 -9.06 16.06 3.78
N ASN A 194 -9.59 16.44 4.92
CA ASN A 194 -9.28 15.83 6.21
C ASN A 194 -10.10 14.55 6.35
N ASN A 195 -9.51 13.41 5.95
CA ASN A 195 -10.17 12.11 5.95
C ASN A 195 -9.31 11.00 6.57
N LYS A 196 -8.30 11.37 7.37
CA LYS A 196 -7.43 10.39 8.02
C LYS A 196 -8.08 9.84 9.28
N ILE A 197 -7.96 8.51 9.46
CA ILE A 197 -8.47 7.79 10.62
C ILE A 197 -7.48 6.72 11.05
N ILE A 198 -7.33 6.50 12.35
CA ILE A 198 -6.56 5.38 12.89
C ILE A 198 -7.53 4.25 13.26
N TYR A 199 -7.32 3.09 12.65
CA TYR A 199 -8.03 1.85 12.95
C TYR A 199 -7.05 0.68 12.90
N ALA A 200 -7.14 -0.23 13.87
CA ALA A 200 -6.26 -1.40 14.03
C ALA A 200 -4.76 -1.02 13.94
N ASN A 201 -4.37 0.07 14.59
CA ASN A 201 -3.00 0.62 14.58
C ASN A 201 -2.45 0.88 13.17
N LYS A 202 -3.32 1.20 12.25
CA LYS A 202 -3.00 1.59 10.88
C LYS A 202 -3.66 2.93 10.56
N CYS A 203 -3.03 3.68 9.66
CA CYS A 203 -3.64 4.85 9.05
C CYS A 203 -4.50 4.44 7.87
N TRP A 204 -5.64 5.05 7.75
CA TRP A 204 -6.58 4.87 6.67
C TRP A 204 -7.09 6.21 6.16
N ASP A 205 -7.48 6.23 4.87
CA ASP A 205 -8.26 7.29 4.29
C ASP A 205 -9.74 6.89 4.28
N ILE A 206 -10.61 7.72 4.79
CA ILE A 206 -12.04 7.54 4.61
C ILE A 206 -12.37 7.81 3.15
N VAL A 207 -12.95 6.81 2.47
CA VAL A 207 -13.35 6.90 1.06
C VAL A 207 -14.78 7.40 0.96
N ARG A 208 -15.70 6.69 1.61
CA ARG A 208 -17.13 6.96 1.58
C ARG A 208 -17.88 6.24 2.70
N THR A 209 -19.11 6.60 2.92
CA THR A 209 -20.04 5.77 3.70
C THR A 209 -20.56 4.60 2.86
N THR A 210 -21.21 3.63 3.52
CA THR A 210 -21.89 2.51 2.89
C THR A 210 -23.42 2.69 2.93
N GLU A 211 -24.16 1.88 2.19
CA GLU A 211 -25.62 1.92 2.17
C GLU A 211 -26.26 1.44 3.50
N THR A 212 -25.46 0.79 4.36
CA THR A 212 -25.82 0.33 5.71
C THR A 212 -25.50 1.36 6.80
N GLY A 213 -24.87 2.48 6.44
CA GLY A 213 -24.44 3.51 7.38
C GLY A 213 -23.03 3.26 7.94
N GLY A 214 -22.31 2.30 7.42
CA GLY A 214 -20.90 2.09 7.73
C GLY A 214 -19.98 3.02 6.94
N THR A 215 -18.67 2.74 6.98
CA THR A 215 -17.66 3.62 6.37
C THR A 215 -16.55 2.82 5.73
N LYS A 216 -16.34 3.00 4.42
CA LYS A 216 -15.27 2.36 3.66
C LYS A 216 -13.96 3.10 3.81
N LEU A 217 -12.91 2.37 4.11
CA LEU A 217 -11.58 2.85 4.37
C LEU A 217 -10.57 2.30 3.36
N LEU A 218 -9.61 3.13 2.94
CA LEU A 218 -8.46 2.76 2.11
C LEU A 218 -7.20 2.83 2.95
N TYR A 219 -6.38 1.79 2.95
CA TYR A 219 -5.13 1.75 3.69
C TYR A 219 -4.20 2.92 3.32
N ALA A 220 -3.63 3.58 4.31
CA ALA A 220 -2.79 4.77 4.15
C ALA A 220 -1.49 4.72 4.96
N GLY A 221 -1.08 3.53 5.41
CA GLY A 221 0.18 3.35 6.11
C GLY A 221 0.03 3.12 7.61
N ILE A 222 1.05 3.53 8.34
CA ILE A 222 1.14 3.30 9.77
C ILE A 222 1.27 4.63 10.53
N PRO A 223 0.63 4.77 11.70
CA PRO A 223 0.74 5.99 12.49
C PRO A 223 2.11 6.09 13.17
N VAL A 224 2.63 7.32 13.29
CA VAL A 224 3.84 7.64 14.05
C VAL A 224 3.49 8.71 15.07
N ASN A 225 3.61 8.40 16.35
CA ASN A 225 3.22 9.30 17.44
C ASN A 225 1.79 9.86 17.29
N GLY A 226 0.88 9.02 16.82
CA GLY A 226 -0.51 9.41 16.58
C GLY A 226 -0.79 10.17 15.29
N SER A 227 0.23 10.54 14.53
CA SER A 227 0.09 11.18 13.21
C SER A 227 0.15 10.15 12.08
N CYS A 228 -0.61 10.39 11.03
CA CYS A 228 -0.57 9.62 9.78
C CYS A 228 0.41 10.21 8.76
N ASP A 229 1.31 11.09 9.16
CA ASP A 229 2.37 11.63 8.31
C ASP A 229 3.45 10.56 8.04
N GLN A 230 3.32 9.94 6.90
CA GLN A 230 4.23 8.90 6.48
C GLN A 230 5.66 9.40 6.24
N SER A 231 5.90 10.73 6.17
CA SER A 231 7.26 11.29 6.12
C SER A 231 8.03 11.07 7.42
N LYS A 232 7.35 10.80 8.51
CA LYS A 232 7.92 10.53 9.83
C LYS A 232 8.31 9.06 10.04
N VAL A 233 7.96 8.15 9.14
CA VAL A 233 8.28 6.73 9.26
C VAL A 233 9.74 6.47 8.85
N LEU A 234 10.50 5.76 9.68
CA LEU A 234 11.94 5.53 9.46
C LEU A 234 12.25 4.44 8.45
N SER A 235 11.41 3.43 8.34
CA SER A 235 11.70 2.27 7.50
C SER A 235 10.43 1.64 6.92
N GLY A 236 10.57 1.07 5.75
CA GLY A 236 9.53 0.28 5.09
C GLY A 236 8.61 1.10 4.19
N ALA A 237 8.09 0.47 3.18
CA ALA A 237 6.97 0.96 2.41
C ALA A 237 5.74 0.88 3.29
N THR A 238 5.05 1.98 3.47
CA THR A 238 4.06 2.07 4.52
C THR A 238 2.69 2.44 4.01
N GLU A 239 2.61 3.05 2.82
CA GLU A 239 1.35 3.43 2.19
C GLU A 239 0.73 2.30 1.34
N TYR A 240 1.34 1.12 1.31
CA TYR A 240 0.87 -0.09 0.65
C TYR A 240 1.35 -1.35 1.38
N ILE A 241 0.67 -2.48 1.18
CA ILE A 241 0.99 -3.74 1.88
C ILE A 241 1.99 -4.63 1.14
N GLY A 242 2.42 -4.21 -0.03
CA GLY A 242 3.34 -4.90 -0.94
C GLY A 242 3.03 -4.54 -2.37
N SER A 243 3.79 -5.11 -3.30
CA SER A 243 3.56 -4.97 -4.74
C SER A 243 3.61 -6.32 -5.43
N SER A 244 2.89 -6.46 -6.54
CA SER A 244 2.86 -7.69 -7.33
C SER A 244 2.30 -7.43 -8.73
N VAL A 245 2.55 -8.35 -9.64
CA VAL A 245 1.69 -8.55 -10.80
C VAL A 245 0.33 -9.07 -10.33
N TRP A 246 -0.71 -8.91 -11.14
CA TRP A 246 -2.06 -9.36 -10.79
C TRP A 246 -2.15 -10.89 -10.75
N VAL A 247 -1.49 -11.56 -11.70
CA VAL A 247 -1.42 -13.01 -11.83
C VAL A 247 0.01 -13.43 -12.17
N GLU A 248 0.65 -14.23 -11.32
CA GLU A 248 2.03 -14.71 -11.52
C GLU A 248 2.09 -15.96 -12.42
N LYS A 249 1.13 -16.87 -12.27
CA LYS A 249 1.11 -18.17 -12.93
C LYS A 249 -0.19 -18.41 -13.69
N VAL A 250 -0.29 -17.87 -14.88
CA VAL A 250 -1.34 -18.25 -15.82
C VAL A 250 -0.75 -19.10 -16.94
N THR A 251 -1.50 -20.11 -17.35
CA THR A 251 -1.14 -20.95 -18.51
C THR A 251 -1.18 -20.14 -19.80
N THR A 252 -2.11 -19.18 -19.86
CA THR A 252 -2.19 -18.18 -20.92
C THR A 252 -2.61 -16.87 -20.26
N ASP A 253 -2.01 -15.78 -20.50
CA ASP A 253 -2.41 -14.45 -20.04
C ASP A 253 -3.37 -13.77 -21.03
N LYS A 254 -4.06 -14.57 -21.83
CA LYS A 254 -4.80 -14.14 -23.01
C LYS A 254 -6.29 -14.41 -22.93
N GLU A 255 -6.76 -14.99 -21.81
CA GLU A 255 -8.15 -15.32 -21.63
C GLU A 255 -8.87 -14.28 -20.79
N VAL A 256 -10.15 -14.08 -21.08
CA VAL A 256 -11.03 -13.22 -20.26
C VAL A 256 -11.11 -13.73 -18.82
N ALA A 257 -11.04 -15.03 -18.62
CA ALA A 257 -11.05 -15.66 -17.30
C ALA A 257 -9.89 -15.21 -16.40
N ASP A 258 -8.76 -14.77 -16.98
CA ASP A 258 -7.61 -14.27 -16.22
C ASP A 258 -7.82 -12.86 -15.64
N VAL A 259 -8.87 -12.16 -16.07
CA VAL A 259 -9.17 -10.78 -15.68
C VAL A 259 -10.26 -10.76 -14.62
N GLY A 260 -9.91 -10.27 -13.43
CA GLY A 260 -10.84 -10.19 -12.28
C GLY A 260 -10.16 -10.48 -10.95
N TYR A 261 -10.87 -10.18 -9.87
CA TYR A 261 -10.37 -10.41 -8.50
C TYR A 261 -10.26 -11.90 -8.16
N MET A 262 -11.15 -12.70 -8.77
CA MET A 262 -11.02 -14.15 -8.89
C MET A 262 -11.10 -14.57 -10.35
N HIS A 263 -10.51 -15.71 -10.66
CA HIS A 263 -10.40 -16.23 -12.02
C HIS A 263 -11.52 -17.24 -12.29
N GLY A 264 -12.05 -17.21 -13.52
CA GLY A 264 -13.00 -18.17 -14.01
C GLY A 264 -12.35 -19.44 -14.56
N LYS A 265 -13.13 -20.21 -15.31
CA LYS A 265 -12.68 -21.42 -15.97
C LYS A 265 -11.79 -21.09 -17.18
N TYR A 266 -10.60 -21.67 -17.23
CA TYR A 266 -9.73 -21.60 -18.40
C TYR A 266 -10.34 -22.35 -19.59
N ASN A 267 -10.16 -21.83 -20.81
CA ASN A 267 -10.80 -22.29 -22.03
C ASN A 267 -12.34 -22.28 -21.92
N ALA A 268 -12.87 -21.27 -21.25
CA ALA A 268 -14.32 -21.10 -21.12
C ALA A 268 -14.99 -21.02 -22.48
N SER A 269 -16.11 -21.74 -22.63
CA SER A 269 -16.94 -21.77 -23.82
C SER A 269 -18.17 -20.87 -23.73
N SER A 270 -18.40 -20.25 -22.57
CA SER A 270 -19.47 -19.30 -22.33
C SER A 270 -19.04 -18.18 -21.40
N TYR A 271 -19.85 -17.13 -21.38
CA TYR A 271 -19.69 -15.99 -20.46
C TYR A 271 -19.72 -16.42 -18.99
N GLU A 272 -20.67 -17.29 -18.66
CA GLU A 272 -20.89 -17.80 -17.30
C GLU A 272 -19.65 -18.56 -16.81
N GLU A 273 -19.08 -19.47 -17.63
CA GLU A 273 -17.87 -20.22 -17.28
C GLU A 273 -16.66 -19.32 -17.07
N ALA A 274 -16.51 -18.27 -17.89
CA ALA A 274 -15.38 -17.33 -17.77
C ALA A 274 -15.49 -16.43 -16.52
N HIS A 275 -16.71 -16.20 -16.04
CA HIS A 275 -17.00 -15.29 -14.94
C HIS A 275 -17.32 -16.00 -13.61
N GLU A 276 -17.19 -17.33 -13.56
CA GLU A 276 -17.18 -18.08 -12.30
C GLU A 276 -15.96 -17.65 -11.46
N ASN A 277 -16.14 -17.63 -10.13
CA ASN A 277 -15.06 -17.25 -9.19
C ASN A 277 -14.40 -18.52 -8.65
N LEU A 278 -13.65 -19.25 -9.49
CA LEU A 278 -13.08 -20.55 -9.14
C LEU A 278 -11.73 -20.46 -8.44
N TYR A 279 -10.93 -19.48 -8.78
CA TYR A 279 -9.55 -19.37 -8.31
C TYR A 279 -9.21 -17.95 -7.89
N ASP A 280 -8.56 -17.80 -6.74
CA ASP A 280 -8.07 -16.51 -6.27
C ASP A 280 -6.96 -15.95 -7.15
N SER A 281 -7.01 -14.67 -7.50
CA SER A 281 -5.85 -13.96 -8.04
C SER A 281 -4.73 -13.90 -7.02
N ASP A 282 -3.49 -13.65 -7.47
CA ASP A 282 -2.36 -13.53 -6.54
C ASP A 282 -2.48 -12.27 -5.68
N ILE A 283 -3.15 -11.25 -6.20
CA ILE A 283 -3.50 -10.03 -5.44
C ILE A 283 -4.46 -10.38 -4.30
N LYS A 284 -5.55 -11.13 -4.56
CA LYS A 284 -6.51 -11.55 -3.53
C LYS A 284 -5.82 -12.34 -2.43
N LYS A 285 -4.98 -13.33 -2.78
CA LYS A 285 -4.20 -14.11 -1.80
C LYS A 285 -3.32 -13.23 -0.90
N LYS A 286 -2.67 -12.19 -1.46
CA LYS A 286 -1.85 -11.26 -0.68
C LYS A 286 -2.68 -10.40 0.25
N VAL A 287 -3.85 -9.94 -0.19
CA VAL A 287 -4.81 -9.16 0.61
C VAL A 287 -5.36 -10.01 1.76
N ASP A 288 -5.81 -11.24 1.48
CA ASP A 288 -6.30 -12.18 2.49
C ASP A 288 -5.24 -12.51 3.54
N ASN A 289 -4.01 -12.81 3.11
CA ASN A 289 -2.89 -13.08 4.01
C ASN A 289 -2.53 -11.87 4.89
N TRP A 290 -2.68 -10.65 4.36
CA TRP A 290 -2.44 -9.45 5.15
C TRP A 290 -3.53 -9.26 6.20
N TYR A 291 -4.82 -9.48 5.87
CA TYR A 291 -5.91 -9.42 6.82
C TYR A 291 -5.73 -10.42 7.95
N GLU A 292 -5.41 -11.67 7.61
CA GLU A 292 -5.18 -12.74 8.57
C GLU A 292 -4.10 -12.41 9.61
N LYS A 293 -3.06 -11.68 9.18
CA LYS A 293 -1.94 -11.29 10.05
C LYS A 293 -2.21 -10.03 10.88
N ASN A 294 -3.09 -9.15 10.44
CA ASN A 294 -3.19 -7.80 11.00
C ASN A 294 -4.54 -7.49 11.66
N ILE A 295 -5.62 -8.17 11.28
CA ILE A 295 -6.97 -7.82 11.73
C ILE A 295 -7.70 -9.03 12.32
N LYS A 296 -7.57 -10.21 11.69
CA LYS A 296 -8.25 -11.43 12.12
C LYS A 296 -7.96 -11.77 13.58
N ASP A 297 -8.99 -12.21 14.29
CA ASP A 297 -8.93 -12.60 15.70
C ASP A 297 -8.46 -11.46 16.63
N THR A 298 -8.58 -10.20 16.18
CA THR A 298 -8.37 -9.02 17.01
C THR A 298 -9.72 -8.38 17.37
N LYS A 299 -9.75 -7.58 18.45
CA LYS A 299 -10.93 -6.79 18.82
C LYS A 299 -11.42 -5.83 17.73
N TYR A 300 -10.59 -5.53 16.77
CA TYR A 300 -10.94 -4.65 15.65
C TYR A 300 -11.82 -5.34 14.62
N GLU A 301 -11.80 -6.67 14.54
CA GLU A 301 -12.61 -7.42 13.58
C GLU A 301 -14.11 -7.20 13.77
N GLU A 302 -14.58 -7.04 15.01
CA GLU A 302 -15.97 -6.78 15.34
C GLU A 302 -16.47 -5.40 14.89
N MET A 303 -15.55 -4.48 14.61
CA MET A 303 -15.87 -3.13 14.10
C MET A 303 -16.14 -3.11 12.59
N LEU A 304 -15.88 -4.20 11.90
CA LEU A 304 -16.07 -4.31 10.45
C LEU A 304 -17.48 -4.70 10.07
N GLU A 305 -17.85 -4.39 8.85
CA GLU A 305 -19.02 -4.93 8.17
C GLU A 305 -18.64 -5.60 6.86
N ASP A 306 -19.43 -6.58 6.49
CA ASP A 306 -19.35 -7.18 5.15
C ASP A 306 -20.14 -6.31 4.17
N THR A 307 -19.44 -5.77 3.18
CA THR A 307 -20.02 -4.91 2.14
C THR A 307 -19.66 -5.42 0.75
N VAL A 308 -20.42 -5.01 -0.24
CA VAL A 308 -20.14 -5.37 -1.63
C VAL A 308 -18.88 -4.65 -2.13
N TYR A 309 -17.92 -5.44 -2.63
CA TYR A 309 -16.80 -4.98 -3.44
C TYR A 309 -17.08 -5.40 -4.89
N CYS A 310 -17.25 -4.43 -5.78
CA CYS A 310 -17.67 -4.70 -7.15
C CYS A 310 -16.48 -4.93 -8.08
N ASN A 311 -16.42 -6.09 -8.72
CA ASN A 311 -15.40 -6.40 -9.72
C ASN A 311 -15.76 -5.85 -11.13
N ASP A 312 -17.05 -5.67 -11.42
CA ASP A 312 -17.64 -5.09 -12.65
C ASP A 312 -17.07 -5.66 -13.97
N ARG A 313 -17.19 -6.98 -14.15
CA ARG A 313 -16.82 -7.67 -15.41
C ARG A 313 -17.94 -7.65 -16.47
N SER A 314 -18.92 -6.77 -16.32
CA SER A 314 -19.96 -6.56 -17.35
C SER A 314 -19.35 -6.13 -18.65
N VAL A 315 -19.70 -6.77 -19.77
CA VAL A 315 -19.14 -6.43 -21.09
C VAL A 315 -19.97 -5.36 -21.79
N VAL A 316 -19.30 -4.56 -22.61
CA VAL A 316 -19.95 -3.58 -23.48
C VAL A 316 -20.71 -4.31 -24.58
N LYS A 317 -21.99 -3.98 -24.76
CA LYS A 317 -22.85 -4.56 -25.81
C LYS A 317 -23.12 -3.57 -26.94
N ASP A 318 -23.03 -2.27 -26.68
CA ASP A 318 -23.26 -1.20 -27.63
C ASP A 318 -22.01 -0.34 -27.79
N PHE A 319 -21.44 -0.36 -28.98
CA PHE A 319 -20.27 0.41 -29.38
C PHE A 319 -20.63 1.65 -30.21
N SER A 320 -21.90 2.08 -30.22
CA SER A 320 -22.35 3.22 -31.02
C SER A 320 -21.65 4.54 -30.67
N THR A 321 -21.19 4.67 -29.43
CA THR A 321 -20.48 5.86 -28.94
C THR A 321 -18.95 5.71 -28.96
N ALA A 322 -18.43 4.52 -29.19
CA ALA A 322 -17.00 4.28 -29.25
C ALA A 322 -16.44 4.84 -30.56
N THR A 323 -15.55 5.82 -30.45
CA THR A 323 -14.85 6.42 -31.58
C THR A 323 -13.35 6.17 -31.41
N GLY A 324 -12.68 5.78 -32.47
CA GLY A 324 -11.24 5.56 -32.48
C GLY A 324 -10.86 4.24 -33.12
N ASP A 325 -9.56 4.10 -33.30
CA ASP A 325 -8.96 2.99 -34.02
C ASP A 325 -7.99 2.23 -33.11
N MET A 326 -7.91 0.91 -33.34
CA MET A 326 -6.87 0.05 -32.78
C MET A 326 -5.80 -0.21 -33.83
N VAL A 327 -4.55 -0.04 -33.43
CA VAL A 327 -3.40 -0.46 -34.24
C VAL A 327 -3.05 -1.89 -33.87
N LEU A 328 -3.25 -2.81 -34.81
CA LEU A 328 -2.91 -4.22 -34.64
C LEU A 328 -1.58 -4.52 -35.33
N ASN A 329 -0.58 -4.83 -34.55
CA ASN A 329 0.70 -5.27 -35.08
C ASN A 329 0.65 -6.76 -35.41
N THR A 330 0.61 -7.10 -36.69
CA THR A 330 0.63 -8.49 -37.17
C THR A 330 1.99 -8.82 -37.75
N THR A 331 2.62 -9.87 -37.24
CA THR A 331 3.85 -10.39 -37.86
C THR A 331 3.48 -11.25 -39.08
N VAL A 332 3.93 -10.85 -40.24
CA VAL A 332 3.73 -11.60 -41.49
C VAL A 332 5.05 -12.11 -42.02
N GLU A 333 5.00 -13.21 -42.77
CA GLU A 333 6.17 -13.70 -43.51
C GLU A 333 6.50 -12.75 -44.64
N CYS A 334 7.77 -12.54 -44.88
CA CYS A 334 8.28 -11.70 -45.95
C CYS A 334 9.59 -12.28 -46.54
N GLU A 335 9.94 -11.91 -47.76
CA GLU A 335 11.26 -12.24 -48.32
C GLU A 335 12.27 -11.17 -47.94
N VAL A 336 13.38 -11.59 -47.35
CA VAL A 336 14.48 -10.69 -46.99
C VAL A 336 15.10 -10.13 -48.27
N SER A 337 14.89 -8.86 -48.52
CA SER A 337 15.40 -8.14 -49.68
C SER A 337 15.85 -6.73 -49.32
N GLU A 338 16.75 -6.15 -50.13
CA GLU A 338 17.17 -4.75 -49.94
C GLU A 338 16.04 -3.74 -50.18
N SER A 339 14.94 -4.15 -50.82
CA SER A 339 13.78 -3.29 -51.08
C SER A 339 12.78 -3.24 -49.94
N ASP A 340 12.90 -4.13 -48.94
CA ASP A 340 12.04 -4.13 -47.73
C ASP A 340 12.91 -4.19 -46.45
N PRO A 341 13.41 -3.05 -45.99
CA PRO A 341 14.29 -2.98 -44.82
C PRO A 341 13.62 -3.41 -43.52
N ASP A 342 12.28 -3.50 -43.50
CA ASP A 342 11.52 -3.91 -42.32
C ASP A 342 11.39 -5.45 -42.23
N CYS A 343 11.72 -6.16 -43.29
CA CYS A 343 11.74 -7.61 -43.30
C CYS A 343 13.04 -8.14 -42.67
N LYS A 344 12.96 -8.58 -41.40
CA LYS A 344 14.07 -9.15 -40.65
C LYS A 344 13.81 -10.64 -40.40
N ASP A 345 14.79 -11.46 -40.72
CA ASP A 345 14.71 -12.92 -40.53
C ASP A 345 13.45 -13.57 -41.16
N GLY A 346 13.03 -13.08 -42.34
CA GLY A 346 11.85 -13.55 -43.02
C GLY A 346 10.51 -13.12 -42.42
N LYS A 347 10.53 -12.16 -41.52
CA LYS A 347 9.33 -11.63 -40.82
C LYS A 347 9.34 -10.11 -40.77
N LYS A 348 8.17 -9.53 -40.98
CA LYS A 348 7.95 -8.09 -40.74
C LYS A 348 6.67 -7.85 -39.95
N VAL A 349 6.65 -6.75 -39.24
CA VAL A 349 5.46 -6.28 -38.54
C VAL A 349 4.66 -5.37 -39.47
N VAL A 350 3.40 -5.71 -39.69
CA VAL A 350 2.44 -4.89 -40.45
C VAL A 350 1.44 -4.31 -39.45
N GLU A 351 1.31 -3.00 -39.50
CA GLU A 351 0.29 -2.28 -38.74
C GLU A 351 -1.03 -2.32 -39.52
N ASN A 352 -2.05 -2.92 -38.90
CA ASN A 352 -3.42 -2.89 -39.40
C ASN A 352 -4.25 -1.99 -38.49
N ILE A 353 -4.86 -0.97 -39.06
CA ILE A 353 -5.75 -0.08 -38.34
C ILE A 353 -7.17 -0.64 -38.48
N VAL A 354 -7.80 -0.95 -37.35
CA VAL A 354 -9.19 -1.40 -37.28
C VAL A 354 -9.96 -0.49 -36.33
N THR A 355 -11.23 -0.23 -36.61
CA THR A 355 -12.05 0.55 -35.67
C THR A 355 -12.24 -0.23 -34.38
N LEU A 356 -12.38 0.46 -33.25
CA LEU A 356 -12.71 -0.17 -31.96
C LEU A 356 -13.98 -1.03 -32.08
N LYS A 357 -14.97 -0.55 -32.81
CA LYS A 357 -16.23 -1.25 -33.07
C LYS A 357 -15.98 -2.59 -33.80
N ASP A 358 -15.15 -2.60 -34.83
CA ASP A 358 -14.86 -3.83 -35.58
C ASP A 358 -13.98 -4.79 -34.78
N TYR A 359 -13.06 -4.25 -33.97
CA TYR A 359 -12.18 -5.04 -33.11
C TYR A 359 -12.95 -5.80 -32.02
N TYR A 360 -13.92 -5.12 -31.37
CA TYR A 360 -14.75 -5.68 -30.32
C TYR A 360 -16.13 -6.14 -30.81
N LYS A 361 -16.37 -6.29 -32.12
CA LYS A 361 -17.67 -6.67 -32.69
C LYS A 361 -18.31 -7.90 -32.05
N ASP A 362 -17.45 -8.89 -31.65
CA ASP A 362 -17.82 -10.12 -31.00
C ASP A 362 -17.39 -10.07 -29.50
N ASN A 363 -17.81 -9.01 -28.77
CA ASN A 363 -17.48 -8.81 -27.36
C ASN A 363 -18.23 -9.84 -26.49
N LEU A 364 -17.80 -11.10 -26.57
CA LEU A 364 -18.48 -12.23 -25.95
C LEU A 364 -18.20 -12.34 -24.44
N GLY A 365 -17.06 -11.81 -23.98
CA GLY A 365 -16.66 -11.86 -22.57
C GLY A 365 -16.16 -13.23 -22.11
N TYR A 366 -15.67 -14.09 -23.01
CA TYR A 366 -15.08 -15.38 -22.64
C TYR A 366 -14.00 -15.83 -23.64
N GLY A 367 -13.22 -16.82 -23.23
CA GLY A 367 -12.12 -17.38 -24.03
C GLY A 367 -11.07 -16.31 -24.34
N THR A 368 -10.48 -16.37 -25.53
CA THR A 368 -9.47 -15.42 -26.03
C THR A 368 -10.08 -14.30 -26.89
N HIS A 369 -11.38 -14.13 -26.89
CA HIS A 369 -12.05 -13.07 -27.64
C HIS A 369 -11.68 -11.68 -27.10
N PRO A 370 -11.41 -10.69 -27.96
CA PRO A 370 -11.27 -9.32 -27.52
C PRO A 370 -12.48 -8.87 -26.72
N THR A 371 -12.26 -8.46 -25.50
CA THR A 371 -13.33 -8.10 -24.58
C THR A 371 -13.07 -6.72 -23.99
N LEU A 372 -14.07 -5.85 -24.05
CA LEU A 372 -14.09 -4.54 -23.40
C LEU A 372 -15.16 -4.55 -22.31
N PHE A 373 -14.77 -4.23 -21.09
CA PHE A 373 -15.69 -4.16 -19.95
C PHE A 373 -16.39 -2.80 -19.89
N LYS A 374 -17.62 -2.76 -19.36
CA LYS A 374 -18.44 -1.54 -19.28
C LYS A 374 -17.74 -0.40 -18.55
N ALA A 375 -16.96 -0.68 -17.51
CA ALA A 375 -16.21 0.33 -16.78
C ALA A 375 -15.29 1.14 -17.69
N ALA A 376 -14.70 0.53 -18.73
CA ALA A 376 -13.84 1.22 -19.69
C ALA A 376 -14.56 2.35 -20.45
N THR A 377 -15.81 2.11 -20.86
CA THR A 377 -16.62 3.10 -21.58
C THR A 377 -17.34 4.08 -20.65
N ARG A 378 -17.67 3.64 -19.44
CA ARG A 378 -18.36 4.47 -18.44
C ARG A 378 -17.41 5.47 -17.76
N LEU A 379 -16.16 5.09 -17.52
CA LEU A 379 -15.20 5.92 -16.79
C LEU A 379 -14.13 6.55 -17.69
N GLY A 380 -13.96 6.03 -18.91
CA GLY A 380 -13.03 6.54 -19.90
C GLY A 380 -13.60 7.70 -20.71
N THR A 381 -12.70 8.51 -21.20
CA THR A 381 -13.01 9.60 -22.14
C THR A 381 -12.18 9.43 -23.41
N GLY A 382 -12.53 10.17 -24.46
CA GLY A 382 -11.85 10.07 -25.75
C GLY A 382 -12.33 8.88 -26.57
N THR A 383 -11.42 7.94 -26.91
CA THR A 383 -11.73 6.83 -27.82
C THR A 383 -12.67 5.78 -27.25
N LEU A 384 -12.70 5.62 -25.91
CA LEU A 384 -13.50 4.59 -25.23
C LEU A 384 -14.84 5.10 -24.70
N GLY A 385 -14.99 6.40 -24.46
CA GLY A 385 -16.23 6.98 -23.92
C GLY A 385 -16.27 8.49 -24.07
N ASN A 386 -17.48 9.07 -23.96
CA ASN A 386 -17.70 10.51 -24.14
C ASN A 386 -17.88 11.26 -22.82
N SER A 387 -18.09 10.53 -21.72
CA SER A 387 -18.32 11.12 -20.40
C SER A 387 -17.96 10.13 -19.29
N THR A 388 -17.51 10.67 -18.16
CA THR A 388 -17.20 9.88 -16.96
C THR A 388 -18.42 9.87 -16.06
N ASN A 389 -19.02 8.69 -15.90
CA ASN A 389 -20.23 8.49 -15.10
C ASN A 389 -19.98 7.39 -14.06
N PRO A 390 -19.42 7.72 -12.89
CA PRO A 390 -19.16 6.73 -11.85
C PRO A 390 -20.47 6.25 -11.22
N THR A 391 -20.46 5.00 -10.75
CA THR A 391 -21.58 4.38 -10.04
C THR A 391 -21.08 3.42 -8.98
N LEU A 392 -21.85 3.26 -7.92
CA LEU A 392 -21.62 2.23 -6.88
C LEU A 392 -22.54 1.02 -7.08
N LYS A 393 -23.28 0.95 -8.20
CA LYS A 393 -24.10 -0.19 -8.56
C LYS A 393 -23.24 -1.34 -9.05
N CYS A 394 -23.57 -2.54 -8.59
CA CYS A 394 -22.93 -3.77 -9.02
C CYS A 394 -23.98 -4.71 -9.63
N GLU A 395 -24.07 -4.73 -10.96
CA GLU A 395 -25.20 -5.36 -11.65
C GLU A 395 -25.19 -6.89 -11.58
N GLN A 396 -23.99 -7.51 -11.59
CA GLN A 396 -23.86 -8.96 -11.70
C GLN A 396 -23.55 -9.60 -10.35
N LEU A 397 -24.26 -10.67 -10.00
CA LEU A 397 -24.06 -11.38 -8.73
C LEU A 397 -22.62 -11.87 -8.58
N ASN A 398 -22.02 -12.46 -9.62
CA ASN A 398 -20.65 -12.98 -9.59
C ASN A 398 -19.60 -11.90 -9.37
N ASP A 399 -19.93 -10.63 -9.60
CA ASP A 399 -19.05 -9.49 -9.39
C ASP A 399 -19.25 -8.80 -8.03
N ARG A 400 -20.26 -9.23 -7.25
CA ARG A 400 -20.60 -8.68 -5.93
C ARG A 400 -19.84 -9.41 -4.84
N PHE A 401 -18.59 -9.15 -4.71
CA PHE A 401 -17.72 -9.83 -3.74
C PHE A 401 -18.07 -9.45 -2.30
N THR A 402 -18.40 -10.47 -1.51
CA THR A 402 -18.80 -10.41 -0.09
C THR A 402 -18.35 -11.68 0.63
N VAL A 403 -18.30 -11.65 1.95
CA VAL A 403 -18.11 -12.88 2.77
C VAL A 403 -19.41 -13.67 2.86
N SER A 404 -20.54 -12.97 2.98
CA SER A 404 -21.87 -13.59 3.05
C SER A 404 -22.51 -13.69 1.67
N ASP A 405 -23.07 -14.83 1.35
CA ASP A 405 -23.88 -15.08 0.15
C ASP A 405 -25.27 -14.40 0.19
N SER A 406 -25.67 -13.90 1.35
CA SER A 406 -26.96 -13.21 1.51
C SER A 406 -26.99 -11.79 0.92
N ILE A 407 -25.83 -11.16 0.71
CA ILE A 407 -25.70 -9.79 0.19
C ILE A 407 -24.92 -9.70 -1.12
N GLY A 408 -24.19 -10.76 -1.47
CA GLY A 408 -23.40 -10.86 -2.69
C GLY A 408 -23.08 -12.29 -3.06
N ASN A 409 -21.89 -12.57 -3.57
CA ASN A 409 -21.52 -13.88 -4.07
C ASN A 409 -20.96 -14.85 -3.00
N GLY A 410 -20.56 -14.36 -1.82
CA GLY A 410 -19.99 -15.18 -0.75
C GLY A 410 -18.55 -15.66 -0.99
N ASP A 411 -17.84 -15.12 -1.99
CA ASP A 411 -16.52 -15.62 -2.42
C ASP A 411 -15.33 -14.95 -1.72
N LEU A 412 -15.58 -13.98 -0.83
CA LEU A 412 -14.51 -13.41 0.00
C LEU A 412 -14.25 -14.29 1.23
N LYS A 413 -12.99 -14.57 1.50
CA LYS A 413 -12.55 -15.20 2.74
C LYS A 413 -12.68 -14.24 3.94
N TYR A 414 -12.44 -12.96 3.72
CA TYR A 414 -12.48 -11.89 4.72
C TYR A 414 -13.11 -10.62 4.12
N PRO A 415 -13.68 -9.71 4.94
CA PRO A 415 -14.32 -8.47 4.46
C PRO A 415 -13.30 -7.41 4.04
N ILE A 416 -12.44 -7.77 3.10
CA ILE A 416 -11.36 -6.94 2.58
C ILE A 416 -11.16 -7.17 1.09
N ALA A 417 -10.97 -6.10 0.33
CA ALA A 417 -10.65 -6.19 -1.10
C ALA A 417 -9.87 -4.93 -1.53
N LEU A 418 -10.04 -4.48 -2.78
CA LEU A 418 -9.41 -3.28 -3.30
C LEU A 418 -10.45 -2.19 -3.60
N LEU A 419 -9.96 -0.97 -3.82
CA LEU A 419 -10.74 0.15 -4.31
C LEU A 419 -11.23 -0.13 -5.73
N THR A 420 -12.44 0.32 -6.08
CA THR A 420 -12.93 0.28 -7.45
C THR A 420 -12.51 1.53 -8.22
N ALA A 421 -12.55 1.47 -9.56
CA ALA A 421 -12.28 2.64 -10.39
C ALA A 421 -13.33 3.73 -10.22
N ASP A 422 -14.58 3.36 -10.00
CA ASP A 422 -15.68 4.29 -9.70
C ASP A 422 -15.41 5.07 -8.41
N GLU A 423 -14.99 4.38 -7.35
CA GLU A 423 -14.62 5.02 -6.09
C GLU A 423 -13.41 5.96 -6.26
N ALA A 424 -12.45 5.60 -7.12
CA ALA A 424 -11.34 6.47 -7.44
C ALA A 424 -11.79 7.75 -8.17
N ILE A 425 -12.74 7.66 -9.10
CA ILE A 425 -13.33 8.83 -9.77
C ILE A 425 -14.10 9.70 -8.77
N TYR A 426 -14.89 9.10 -7.88
CA TYR A 426 -15.56 9.84 -6.79
C TYR A 426 -14.53 10.60 -5.93
N ALA A 427 -13.40 9.99 -5.61
CA ALA A 427 -12.31 10.60 -4.85
C ALA A 427 -11.61 11.76 -5.58
N GLY A 428 -11.80 11.89 -6.90
CA GLY A 428 -11.26 13.00 -7.69
C GLY A 428 -10.16 12.58 -8.66
N THR A 429 -9.96 11.29 -8.93
CA THR A 429 -9.11 10.91 -10.06
C THR A 429 -9.78 11.33 -11.36
N THR A 430 -8.97 11.63 -12.36
CA THR A 430 -9.42 11.91 -13.72
C THR A 430 -8.93 10.81 -14.64
N ASP A 431 -9.59 10.67 -15.79
CA ASP A 431 -9.13 9.79 -16.84
C ASP A 431 -7.69 10.17 -17.28
N GLY A 432 -6.80 9.19 -17.25
CA GLY A 432 -5.39 9.36 -17.60
C GLY A 432 -5.13 9.59 -19.10
N TRP A 433 -6.13 9.34 -19.96
CA TRP A 433 -5.96 9.41 -21.42
C TRP A 433 -6.29 10.78 -22.04
N GLY A 434 -6.90 11.69 -21.28
CA GLY A 434 -7.18 13.06 -21.74
C GLY A 434 -6.12 14.05 -21.26
N ASN A 435 -5.90 15.14 -22.03
CA ASN A 435 -5.10 16.31 -21.62
C ASN A 435 -5.77 17.12 -20.50
N ARG A 436 -6.34 16.45 -19.50
CA ARG A 436 -7.11 17.13 -18.45
C ARG A 436 -6.21 17.63 -17.35
N SER A 437 -6.56 18.80 -16.84
CA SER A 437 -5.83 19.43 -15.75
C SER A 437 -5.86 18.55 -14.50
N ASN A 438 -4.76 18.56 -13.77
CA ASN A 438 -4.55 17.76 -12.58
C ASN A 438 -5.45 18.24 -11.44
N PHE A 439 -6.22 17.33 -10.85
CA PHE A 439 -6.97 17.57 -9.62
C PHE A 439 -6.26 16.86 -8.48
N ASP A 440 -5.76 17.64 -7.53
CA ASP A 440 -5.11 17.09 -6.35
C ASP A 440 -6.13 16.34 -5.49
N ASN A 441 -5.84 15.09 -5.16
CA ASN A 441 -6.72 14.25 -4.36
C ASN A 441 -5.93 13.37 -3.39
N TYR A 442 -6.62 12.87 -2.37
CA TYR A 442 -6.02 12.09 -1.29
C TYR A 442 -5.53 10.70 -1.71
N LEU A 443 -5.83 10.23 -2.92
CA LEU A 443 -5.33 8.96 -3.44
C LEU A 443 -3.87 9.04 -3.91
N TYR A 444 -3.29 10.25 -3.97
CA TYR A 444 -1.88 10.40 -4.31
C TYR A 444 -1.00 9.73 -3.26
N ARG A 445 -0.11 8.85 -3.73
CA ARG A 445 0.86 8.13 -2.89
C ARG A 445 2.27 8.44 -3.37
N LYS A 446 3.16 8.69 -2.43
CA LYS A 446 4.56 9.00 -2.72
C LYS A 446 5.44 7.80 -2.41
N ASP A 447 6.22 7.34 -3.40
CA ASP A 447 7.29 6.37 -3.15
C ASP A 447 8.47 7.08 -2.45
N ARG A 448 8.83 6.58 -1.27
CA ARG A 448 9.92 7.13 -0.45
C ARG A 448 11.26 6.54 -0.78
N PHE A 449 11.31 5.43 -1.51
CA PHE A 449 12.53 4.68 -1.79
C PHE A 449 13.13 4.96 -3.15
N SER A 450 12.38 5.60 -4.05
CA SER A 450 12.89 6.00 -5.35
C SER A 450 13.77 7.24 -5.22
N SER A 451 15.07 7.04 -5.09
CA SER A 451 16.07 8.12 -5.04
C SER A 451 16.45 8.67 -6.41
N ASN A 452 15.96 8.07 -7.48
CA ASN A 452 16.32 8.44 -8.84
C ASN A 452 15.10 8.81 -9.66
N ILE A 453 15.09 10.08 -10.09
CA ILE A 453 14.23 10.65 -11.14
C ILE A 453 12.83 11.08 -10.64
N ASP A 454 12.24 12.04 -11.35
CA ASP A 454 10.92 12.68 -11.22
C ASP A 454 9.67 11.75 -11.05
N TYR A 455 9.87 10.45 -10.87
CA TYR A 455 8.85 9.42 -10.68
C TYR A 455 8.89 8.84 -9.26
N THR A 456 8.70 9.71 -8.26
CA THR A 456 8.60 9.31 -6.85
C THR A 456 7.19 8.87 -6.46
N SER A 457 6.41 8.40 -7.40
CA SER A 457 5.01 8.03 -7.23
C SER A 457 4.80 6.55 -7.50
N ILE A 458 3.88 5.94 -6.76
CA ILE A 458 3.51 4.55 -6.92
C ILE A 458 2.21 4.43 -7.72
N SER A 459 2.15 3.45 -8.64
CA SER A 459 0.87 2.95 -9.15
C SER A 459 0.32 1.89 -8.22
N PHE A 460 -0.98 1.82 -8.06
CA PHE A 460 -1.64 0.77 -7.32
C PHE A 460 -2.87 0.20 -8.03
N TRP A 461 -3.09 -1.09 -7.79
CA TRP A 461 -4.18 -1.86 -8.39
C TRP A 461 -5.54 -1.41 -7.90
N LEU A 462 -6.51 -1.37 -8.83
CA LEU A 462 -7.94 -1.28 -8.56
C LEU A 462 -8.61 -2.62 -8.85
N MET A 463 -9.77 -2.85 -8.26
CA MET A 463 -10.51 -4.10 -8.46
C MET A 463 -11.16 -4.18 -9.85
N THR A 464 -11.34 -3.07 -10.53
CA THR A 464 -12.10 -2.95 -11.77
C THR A 464 -11.28 -3.37 -12.99
N PRO A 465 -11.75 -4.30 -13.82
CA PRO A 465 -11.10 -4.67 -15.09
C PRO A 465 -11.35 -3.62 -16.17
N LEU A 466 -10.42 -3.53 -17.12
CA LEU A 466 -10.52 -2.59 -18.24
C LEU A 466 -10.87 -3.31 -19.53
N PHE A 467 -10.00 -4.21 -19.96
CA PHE A 467 -10.19 -5.02 -21.17
C PHE A 467 -9.35 -6.30 -21.13
N SER A 468 -9.72 -7.24 -21.99
CA SER A 468 -8.89 -8.41 -22.34
C SER A 468 -8.81 -8.55 -23.85
N HIS A 469 -7.66 -8.95 -24.35
CA HIS A 469 -7.43 -9.19 -25.78
C HIS A 469 -6.35 -10.27 -25.95
N PRO A 470 -6.14 -10.80 -27.19
CA PRO A 470 -5.20 -11.90 -27.44
C PRO A 470 -3.74 -11.62 -27.06
N GLN A 471 -3.40 -10.40 -26.70
CA GLN A 471 -2.07 -10.01 -26.20
C GLN A 471 -2.01 -9.93 -24.67
N GLY A 472 -3.14 -10.08 -23.97
CA GLY A 472 -3.26 -10.11 -22.53
C GLY A 472 -4.39 -9.27 -21.97
N GLY A 473 -4.67 -9.43 -20.67
CA GLY A 473 -5.67 -8.68 -19.93
C GLY A 473 -5.10 -7.49 -19.18
N ASN A 474 -5.95 -6.51 -18.91
CA ASN A 474 -5.60 -5.32 -18.15
C ASN A 474 -6.63 -5.03 -17.06
N MET A 475 -6.14 -4.71 -15.86
CA MET A 475 -6.92 -4.16 -14.76
C MET A 475 -6.68 -2.66 -14.67
N MET A 476 -7.69 -1.92 -14.20
CA MET A 476 -7.50 -0.51 -13.90
C MET A 476 -6.57 -0.31 -12.71
N SER A 477 -5.85 0.79 -12.71
CA SER A 477 -4.97 1.20 -11.64
C SER A 477 -5.11 2.70 -11.38
N VAL A 478 -4.66 3.16 -10.21
CA VAL A 478 -4.38 4.56 -9.99
C VAL A 478 -2.90 4.78 -10.26
N ALA A 479 -2.60 5.53 -11.30
CA ALA A 479 -1.26 5.97 -11.62
C ALA A 479 -1.01 7.35 -11.00
N ASN A 480 0.00 7.45 -10.16
CA ASN A 480 0.41 8.72 -9.59
C ASN A 480 1.34 9.45 -10.57
N TYR A 481 1.06 10.72 -10.80
CA TYR A 481 1.87 11.55 -11.67
C TYR A 481 2.13 12.91 -11.03
N LYS A 482 3.40 13.24 -10.79
CA LYS A 482 3.83 14.47 -10.09
C LYS A 482 3.20 14.59 -8.70
N THR A 483 2.11 15.33 -8.57
CA THR A 483 1.43 15.61 -7.30
C THR A 483 -0.02 15.10 -7.26
N ASN A 484 -0.47 14.36 -8.29
CA ASN A 484 -1.84 13.89 -8.37
C ASN A 484 -1.94 12.41 -8.74
N ALA A 485 -3.10 11.83 -8.44
CA ALA A 485 -3.46 10.47 -8.81
C ALA A 485 -4.43 10.49 -9.98
N ARG A 486 -4.18 9.66 -10.99
CA ARG A 486 -4.99 9.52 -12.19
C ARG A 486 -5.45 8.09 -12.38
N LEU A 487 -6.59 7.91 -13.01
CA LEU A 487 -7.01 6.59 -13.44
C LEU A 487 -6.12 6.12 -14.60
N GLY A 488 -5.52 4.97 -14.46
CA GLY A 488 -4.68 4.31 -15.45
C GLY A 488 -5.08 2.85 -15.59
N HIS A 489 -4.22 2.08 -16.24
CA HIS A 489 -4.36 0.63 -16.34
C HIS A 489 -3.00 -0.03 -16.43
N ASP A 490 -2.94 -1.27 -15.96
CA ASP A 490 -1.73 -2.07 -15.92
C ASP A 490 -2.01 -3.48 -16.43
N HIS A 491 -1.04 -4.04 -17.12
CA HIS A 491 -1.14 -5.40 -17.64
C HIS A 491 -1.02 -6.42 -16.49
N ILE A 492 -1.96 -7.37 -16.42
CA ILE A 492 -2.10 -8.30 -15.30
C ILE A 492 -0.86 -9.15 -15.01
N LYS A 493 -0.03 -9.45 -16.02
CA LYS A 493 1.14 -10.33 -15.91
C LYS A 493 2.48 -9.60 -15.90
N TYR A 494 2.58 -8.47 -16.58
CA TYR A 494 3.88 -7.84 -16.82
C TYR A 494 4.11 -6.59 -16.00
N THR A 495 3.06 -5.98 -15.45
CA THR A 495 3.19 -4.78 -14.65
C THR A 495 3.08 -5.12 -13.17
N THR A 496 4.07 -4.70 -12.39
CA THR A 496 4.04 -4.78 -10.93
C THR A 496 3.53 -3.47 -10.37
N SER A 497 2.38 -3.49 -9.71
CA SER A 497 1.79 -2.33 -9.04
C SER A 497 1.56 -2.60 -7.56
N SER A 498 1.46 -1.54 -6.78
CA SER A 498 1.28 -1.61 -5.33
C SER A 498 -0.12 -2.12 -4.96
N ILE A 499 -0.23 -2.74 -3.80
CA ILE A 499 -1.47 -3.28 -3.26
C ILE A 499 -1.90 -2.41 -2.09
N ILE A 500 -3.06 -1.77 -2.21
CA ILE A 500 -3.66 -0.91 -1.18
C ILE A 500 -5.05 -1.43 -0.86
N PRO A 501 -5.22 -2.16 0.24
CA PRO A 501 -6.51 -2.78 0.57
C PRO A 501 -7.54 -1.78 1.08
N THR A 502 -8.81 -2.16 0.96
CA THR A 502 -9.97 -1.48 1.52
C THR A 502 -10.75 -2.40 2.45
N ILE A 503 -11.27 -1.83 3.52
CA ILE A 503 -12.19 -2.46 4.47
C ILE A 503 -13.41 -1.56 4.68
N SER A 504 -14.45 -2.06 5.31
CA SER A 504 -15.60 -1.26 5.71
C SER A 504 -15.86 -1.40 7.21
N LEU A 505 -15.89 -0.29 7.92
CA LEU A 505 -16.35 -0.22 9.30
C LEU A 505 -17.87 -0.29 9.34
N ASN A 506 -18.44 -0.95 10.33
CA ASN A 506 -19.87 -0.98 10.54
C ASN A 506 -20.40 0.39 11.06
N ASN A 507 -21.71 0.51 11.19
CA ASN A 507 -22.35 1.78 11.58
C ASN A 507 -22.29 2.08 13.08
N GLU A 508 -21.66 1.23 13.90
CA GLU A 508 -21.50 1.42 15.35
C GLU A 508 -20.13 1.98 15.73
N ASN A 509 -19.48 2.67 14.81
CA ASN A 509 -18.20 3.32 15.03
C ASN A 509 -18.38 4.81 15.37
N TYR A 510 -17.72 5.26 16.44
CA TYR A 510 -17.82 6.62 16.97
C TYR A 510 -16.45 7.28 17.04
N ILE A 511 -16.37 8.55 16.63
CA ILE A 511 -15.19 9.40 16.78
C ILE A 511 -15.16 9.89 18.22
N VAL A 512 -14.04 9.71 18.89
CA VAL A 512 -13.78 10.22 20.25
C VAL A 512 -12.79 11.38 20.27
N SER A 513 -11.96 11.53 19.25
CA SER A 513 -11.04 12.65 19.09
C SER A 513 -10.51 12.74 17.66
N GLY A 514 -9.78 13.83 17.39
CA GLY A 514 -9.12 14.08 16.10
C GLY A 514 -9.99 14.88 15.13
N GLU A 515 -9.33 15.53 14.17
CA GLU A 515 -9.95 16.38 13.14
C GLU A 515 -9.89 15.74 11.74
N GLY A 516 -9.35 14.52 11.64
CA GLY A 516 -9.19 13.80 10.39
C GLY A 516 -8.03 14.31 9.53
N SER A 517 -7.18 15.19 10.05
CA SER A 517 -5.99 15.65 9.37
C SER A 517 -4.86 14.60 9.45
N VAL A 518 -3.79 14.82 8.70
CA VAL A 518 -2.60 13.95 8.72
C VAL A 518 -1.95 13.94 10.10
N ASP A 519 -1.89 15.08 10.77
CA ASP A 519 -1.25 15.21 12.09
C ASP A 519 -2.21 14.91 13.24
N ASP A 520 -3.52 15.02 13.02
CA ASP A 520 -4.56 14.74 14.00
C ASP A 520 -5.69 13.88 13.37
N PRO A 521 -5.41 12.61 13.05
CA PRO A 521 -6.38 11.70 12.47
C PRO A 521 -7.51 11.37 13.44
N PHE A 522 -8.70 11.05 12.94
CA PHE A 522 -9.80 10.58 13.75
C PHE A 522 -9.41 9.34 14.56
N ILE A 523 -9.74 9.34 15.83
CA ILE A 523 -9.61 8.19 16.74
C ILE A 523 -11.00 7.65 17.03
N LEU A 524 -11.16 6.35 16.85
CA LEU A 524 -12.43 5.67 17.12
C LEU A 524 -12.53 5.15 18.54
N PHE A 525 -13.74 5.21 19.07
CA PHE A 525 -14.09 4.45 20.25
C PHE A 525 -13.99 2.95 19.91
N THR A 526 -13.27 2.20 20.71
CA THR A 526 -13.25 0.74 20.67
C THR A 526 -13.66 0.22 22.04
N LYS A 527 -14.64 -0.66 22.10
CA LYS A 527 -15.01 -1.36 23.35
C LYS A 527 -13.75 -1.99 23.95
N GLY A 528 -13.46 -1.68 25.21
CA GLY A 528 -12.26 -2.19 25.88
C GLY A 528 -10.95 -1.46 25.52
N THR A 529 -10.98 -0.34 24.81
CA THR A 529 -9.80 0.49 24.63
C THR A 529 -9.96 1.84 25.30
N VAL A 530 -9.22 2.02 26.35
CA VAL A 530 -8.61 3.31 26.64
C VAL A 530 -7.50 3.49 25.60
N SER A 531 -7.29 4.70 25.10
CA SER A 531 -6.22 5.06 24.15
C SER A 531 -4.81 4.93 24.75
N ASP A 532 -4.63 3.95 25.63
CA ASP A 532 -3.41 3.78 26.41
C ASP A 532 -2.29 3.33 25.47
N LYS A 533 -1.23 4.08 25.52
CA LYS A 533 -0.01 3.80 24.76
C LYS A 533 1.04 3.19 25.68
N VAL A 534 1.83 2.30 25.11
CA VAL A 534 3.13 1.94 25.67
C VAL A 534 4.19 2.76 24.92
N THR A 535 4.98 3.48 25.68
CA THR A 535 6.08 4.31 25.14
C THR A 535 7.37 3.82 25.77
N CYS A 536 8.32 3.41 24.96
CA CYS A 536 9.65 3.01 25.39
C CYS A 536 10.67 4.04 24.90
N THR A 537 11.39 4.65 25.82
CA THR A 537 12.46 5.63 25.57
C THR A 537 13.81 4.98 25.67
N LEU A 538 14.71 5.40 24.80
CA LEU A 538 16.13 5.05 24.85
C LEU A 538 16.89 6.18 25.56
N ASP A 539 17.26 5.93 26.80
CA ASP A 539 18.14 6.79 27.55
C ASP A 539 19.60 6.43 27.24
N MET A 540 20.41 7.43 27.01
CA MET A 540 21.80 7.25 26.63
C MET A 540 22.73 8.20 27.37
N GLN A 541 23.79 7.66 27.92
CA GLN A 541 24.87 8.41 28.57
C GLN A 541 26.16 8.16 27.84
N ARG A 542 26.81 9.25 27.40
CA ARG A 542 28.11 9.18 26.73
C ARG A 542 29.18 8.70 27.69
N ILE A 543 30.00 7.76 27.22
CA ILE A 543 31.25 7.34 27.87
C ILE A 543 32.38 7.82 26.96
N GLU A 544 33.27 8.66 27.50
CA GLU A 544 34.49 8.98 26.83
C GLU A 544 35.43 7.79 26.89
N ARG A 545 35.94 7.35 25.75
CA ARG A 545 36.96 6.32 25.74
C ARG A 545 38.20 6.93 26.43
N GLU A 546 38.66 6.27 27.47
CA GLU A 546 40.02 6.49 27.94
C GLU A 546 40.94 6.21 26.74
N GLU A 547 41.84 7.16 26.41
CA GLU A 547 42.78 6.98 25.32
C GLU A 547 43.52 5.67 25.54
N LEU A 548 43.13 4.63 24.77
CA LEU A 548 43.88 3.38 24.70
C LEU A 548 45.20 3.75 24.01
N GLY A 549 46.24 3.90 24.83
CA GLY A 549 47.60 4.16 24.35
C GLY A 549 48.02 3.13 23.32
N GLU A 550 48.70 3.57 22.29
CA GLU A 550 49.54 2.87 21.30
C GLU A 550 48.95 1.74 20.45
N GLU A 551 47.89 1.03 20.83
CA GLU A 551 47.30 -0.03 19.99
C GLU A 551 46.45 0.46 18.81
N PHE A 552 46.04 1.73 18.83
CA PHE A 552 45.22 2.35 17.79
C PHE A 552 46.01 2.89 16.58
N ASP A 553 47.30 3.05 16.72
CA ASP A 553 48.19 3.50 15.60
C ASP A 553 48.27 2.42 14.49
N GLY A 554 48.07 1.14 14.80
CA GLY A 554 48.03 0.06 13.82
C GLY A 554 46.86 0.14 12.85
N VAL A 555 45.67 0.53 13.31
CA VAL A 555 44.46 0.63 12.48
C VAL A 555 44.49 1.92 11.66
N ARG A 556 45.02 3.00 12.20
CA ARG A 556 45.22 4.26 11.49
C ARG A 556 46.26 4.11 10.37
N SER A 557 47.33 3.36 10.61
CA SER A 557 48.35 3.06 9.60
C SER A 557 47.80 2.15 8.48
N LEU A 558 46.87 1.25 8.78
CA LEU A 558 46.18 0.41 7.80
C LEU A 558 45.22 1.24 6.91
N TYR A 559 44.50 2.20 7.50
CA TYR A 559 43.60 3.09 6.76
C TYR A 559 44.37 4.06 5.85
N GLU A 560 45.46 4.63 6.35
CA GLU A 560 46.39 5.48 5.56
C GLU A 560 47.06 4.68 4.44
N SER A 561 47.44 3.41 4.70
CA SER A 561 48.02 2.52 3.69
C SER A 561 47.02 2.12 2.59
N VAL A 562 45.74 1.90 2.95
CA VAL A 562 44.68 1.64 1.97
C VAL A 562 44.37 2.88 1.14
N LYS A 563 44.40 4.08 1.75
CA LYS A 563 44.18 5.34 1.06
C LYS A 563 45.33 5.66 0.07
N LEU A 564 46.56 5.33 0.42
CA LEU A 564 47.73 5.47 -0.47
C LEU A 564 47.68 4.48 -1.64
N LEU A 565 47.13 3.25 -1.43
CA LEU A 565 46.95 2.27 -2.50
C LEU A 565 45.83 2.67 -3.47
N SER A 566 44.79 3.40 -3.01
CA SER A 566 43.71 3.88 -3.88
C SER A 566 44.07 5.13 -4.69
N LEU A 567 45.12 5.87 -4.29
CA LEU A 567 45.64 7.05 -5.01
C LEU A 567 46.76 6.71 -6.00
N GLY A 568 47.25 5.46 -6.02
CA GLY A 568 48.35 5.01 -6.84
C GLY A 568 48.01 4.39 -8.19
N THR A 569 46.71 4.35 -8.59
CA THR A 569 46.28 3.72 -9.86
C THR A 569 45.95 4.69 -10.97
N ASP A 570 46.20 6.00 -10.82
CA ASP A 570 46.02 6.96 -11.90
C ASP A 570 47.37 7.53 -12.36
N LYS A 571 48.29 6.68 -12.81
CA LYS A 571 49.41 7.03 -13.68
C LYS A 571 50.03 5.76 -14.28
N GLU A 572 49.52 5.34 -15.44
CA GLU A 572 50.26 4.97 -16.65
C GLU A 572 49.28 4.49 -17.71
#